data_459b2c34c556196ee048df57b48de5cd
#
_entry.id   459b2c34c556196ee048df57b48de5cd
#
_cell.length_a   1.000
_cell.length_b   1.000
_cell.length_c   1.000
_cell.angle_alpha   90.00
_cell.angle_beta   90.00
_cell.angle_gamma   90.00
#
_symmetry.space_group_name_H-M   'P 1'
#
loop_
_entity.id
_entity.type
_entity.pdbx_description
1 polymer ?
#
loop_
_entity_poly.entity_id
_entity_poly.type
_entity_poly.pdbx_seq_one_letter_code
_entity_poly.pdbx_strand_id
1 'polypeptide(L)'
;MMDIAEKFQKIGVVPVVVLEDVKDAVPLAKALVEGGLPCAEVTFRTEAAEESIRLMAEQFPDMLVGAGTVLTKEQVDAAAAAGAKFIVSPGFDPEIVDYCLEKEIPVYPGCVSPSEVAQAVKRGLKVVKFFPAEPAGGLPMI
;
A
#
# COMPACT_ATOMS: atom_id res chain seq x y z
N MET A 1 0.56 18.73 8.51
CA MET A 1 -0.21 17.48 8.33
C MET A 1 0.77 16.30 8.43
N MET A 2 0.42 15.26 9.19
CA MET A 2 1.26 14.07 9.33
C MET A 2 1.33 13.31 8.00
N ASP A 3 2.53 12.94 7.56
CA ASP A 3 2.67 12.16 6.34
C ASP A 3 2.25 10.67 6.55
N ILE A 4 2.12 9.91 5.47
CA ILE A 4 1.65 8.52 5.53
C ILE A 4 2.66 7.63 6.28
N ALA A 5 3.97 7.87 6.13
CA ALA A 5 5.01 7.12 6.82
C ALA A 5 4.94 7.32 8.35
N GLU A 6 4.68 8.54 8.79
CA GLU A 6 4.47 8.83 10.21
C GLU A 6 3.21 8.14 10.76
N LYS A 7 2.14 8.06 9.94
CA LYS A 7 0.93 7.31 10.31
C LYS A 7 1.23 5.82 10.44
N PHE A 8 1.98 5.22 9.51
CA PHE A 8 2.41 3.83 9.61
C PHE A 8 3.21 3.56 10.89
N GLN A 9 4.15 4.45 11.22
CA GLN A 9 4.95 4.31 12.43
C GLN A 9 4.08 4.32 13.70
N LYS A 10 3.04 5.14 13.74
CA LYS A 10 2.12 5.20 14.88
C LYS A 10 1.19 3.99 14.97
N ILE A 11 0.70 3.52 13.82
CA ILE A 11 -0.17 2.35 13.74
C ILE A 11 0.62 1.07 14.02
N GLY A 12 1.87 0.99 13.55
CA GLY A 12 2.81 -0.11 13.81
C GLY A 12 2.62 -1.34 12.93
N VAL A 13 1.42 -1.60 12.43
CA VAL A 13 1.10 -2.75 11.56
C VAL A 13 0.20 -2.30 10.41
N VAL A 14 0.53 -2.73 9.20
CA VAL A 14 -0.30 -2.53 8.00
C VAL A 14 -0.76 -3.91 7.50
N PRO A 15 -2.03 -4.27 7.70
CA PRO A 15 -2.55 -5.54 7.20
C PRO A 15 -2.54 -5.58 5.68
N VAL A 16 -1.97 -6.64 5.11
CA VAL A 16 -2.04 -6.93 3.67
C VAL A 16 -3.25 -7.80 3.42
N VAL A 17 -4.21 -7.28 2.66
CA VAL A 17 -5.54 -7.86 2.53
C VAL A 17 -5.78 -8.35 1.10
N VAL A 18 -6.30 -9.56 0.97
CA VAL A 18 -6.86 -10.11 -0.26
C VAL A 18 -8.36 -10.27 -0.06
N LEU A 19 -9.16 -9.60 -0.87
CA LEU A 19 -10.63 -9.71 -0.87
C LEU A 19 -11.08 -10.35 -2.17
N GLU A 20 -11.74 -11.50 -2.06
CA GLU A 20 -12.31 -12.21 -3.21
C GLU A 20 -13.71 -11.67 -3.55
N ASP A 21 -14.42 -11.14 -2.58
CA ASP A 21 -15.77 -10.61 -2.74
C ASP A 21 -15.88 -9.22 -2.11
N VAL A 22 -16.41 -8.28 -2.86
CA VAL A 22 -16.62 -6.89 -2.44
C VAL A 22 -17.48 -6.77 -1.17
N LYS A 23 -18.42 -7.71 -0.96
CA LYS A 23 -19.30 -7.71 0.24
C LYS A 23 -18.51 -7.81 1.55
N ASP A 24 -17.28 -8.32 1.53
CA ASP A 24 -16.44 -8.49 2.71
C ASP A 24 -15.66 -7.21 3.07
N ALA A 25 -15.61 -6.22 2.17
CA ALA A 25 -14.84 -4.99 2.36
C ALA A 25 -15.29 -4.17 3.57
N VAL A 26 -16.58 -3.86 3.64
CA VAL A 26 -17.14 -3.04 4.72
C VAL A 26 -17.10 -3.76 6.08
N PRO A 27 -17.47 -5.04 6.20
CA PRO A 27 -17.31 -5.77 7.46
C PRO A 27 -15.86 -5.84 7.94
N LEU A 28 -14.90 -6.05 7.03
CA LEU A 28 -13.48 -6.06 7.38
C LEU A 28 -13.00 -4.69 7.87
N ALA A 29 -13.33 -3.61 7.14
CA ALA A 29 -12.97 -2.26 7.54
C ALA A 29 -13.51 -1.92 8.93
N LYS A 30 -14.79 -2.24 9.17
CA LYS A 30 -15.42 -2.05 10.47
C LYS A 30 -14.67 -2.80 11.58
N ALA A 31 -14.36 -4.07 11.36
CA ALA A 31 -13.63 -4.88 12.35
C ALA A 31 -12.24 -4.32 12.65
N LEU A 32 -11.51 -3.87 11.62
CA LEU A 32 -10.19 -3.25 11.78
C LEU A 32 -10.27 -1.94 12.58
N VAL A 33 -11.21 -1.07 12.25
CA VAL A 33 -11.41 0.21 12.94
C VAL A 33 -11.82 -0.01 14.40
N GLU A 34 -12.80 -0.87 14.66
CA GLU A 34 -13.26 -1.21 16.01
C GLU A 34 -12.17 -1.92 16.84
N GLY A 35 -11.29 -2.69 16.19
CA GLY A 35 -10.14 -3.33 16.80
C GLY A 35 -8.94 -2.41 17.07
N GLY A 36 -9.04 -1.12 16.71
CA GLY A 36 -7.96 -0.15 16.92
C GLY A 36 -6.85 -0.20 15.87
N LEU A 37 -7.08 -0.83 14.72
CA LEU A 37 -6.15 -0.91 13.59
C LEU A 37 -6.76 -0.30 12.32
N PRO A 38 -6.93 1.03 12.25
CA PRO A 38 -7.62 1.71 11.15
C PRO A 38 -6.73 1.83 9.90
N CYS A 39 -6.24 0.72 9.39
CA CYS A 39 -5.37 0.65 8.23
C CYS A 39 -5.57 -0.65 7.44
N ALA A 40 -5.44 -0.61 6.11
CA ALA A 40 -5.37 -1.80 5.27
C ALA A 40 -4.66 -1.51 3.95
N GLU A 41 -3.81 -2.43 3.50
CA GLU A 41 -3.28 -2.53 2.14
C GLU A 41 -4.13 -3.55 1.37
N VAL A 42 -5.10 -3.08 0.57
CA VAL A 42 -5.94 -3.96 -0.26
C VAL A 42 -5.24 -4.26 -1.57
N THR A 43 -4.96 -5.53 -1.83
CA THR A 43 -4.12 -5.92 -2.97
C THR A 43 -4.91 -6.09 -4.26
N PHE A 44 -4.34 -5.59 -5.37
CA PHE A 44 -4.85 -5.78 -6.74
C PHE A 44 -4.59 -7.20 -7.27
N ARG A 45 -4.75 -8.20 -6.41
CA ARG A 45 -4.69 -9.64 -6.77
C ARG A 45 -6.02 -10.18 -7.24
N THR A 46 -7.11 -9.45 -7.00
CA THR A 46 -8.48 -9.83 -7.37
C THR A 46 -9.18 -8.66 -8.05
N GLU A 47 -10.24 -8.96 -8.78
CA GLU A 47 -11.10 -7.94 -9.40
C GLU A 47 -11.91 -7.12 -8.37
N ALA A 48 -12.06 -7.65 -7.15
CA ALA A 48 -12.77 -6.97 -6.08
C ALA A 48 -11.99 -5.80 -5.46
N ALA A 49 -10.69 -5.66 -5.75
CA ALA A 49 -9.81 -4.73 -5.05
C ALA A 49 -10.24 -3.26 -5.17
N GLU A 50 -10.46 -2.78 -6.40
CA GLU A 50 -10.83 -1.37 -6.66
C GLU A 50 -12.11 -0.98 -5.93
N GLU A 51 -13.17 -1.76 -6.10
CA GLU A 51 -14.47 -1.50 -5.46
C GLU A 51 -14.38 -1.60 -3.93
N SER A 52 -13.61 -2.56 -3.43
CA SER A 52 -13.37 -2.70 -1.99
C SER A 52 -12.68 -1.48 -1.40
N ILE A 53 -11.64 -0.96 -2.06
CA ILE A 53 -10.96 0.28 -1.65
C ILE A 53 -11.95 1.44 -1.61
N ARG A 54 -12.79 1.58 -2.64
CA ARG A 54 -13.78 2.66 -2.73
C ARG A 54 -14.76 2.61 -1.57
N LEU A 55 -15.36 1.47 -1.31
CA LEU A 55 -16.31 1.31 -0.20
C LEU A 55 -15.67 1.56 1.17
N MET A 56 -14.45 1.07 1.38
CA MET A 56 -13.71 1.32 2.61
C MET A 56 -13.39 2.81 2.79
N ALA A 57 -12.91 3.48 1.75
CA ALA A 57 -12.57 4.90 1.80
C ALA A 57 -13.80 5.80 2.01
N GLU A 58 -14.92 5.47 1.38
CA GLU A 58 -16.18 6.23 1.51
C GLU A 58 -16.82 6.06 2.89
N GLN A 59 -16.90 4.82 3.41
CA GLN A 59 -17.59 4.54 4.65
C GLN A 59 -16.74 4.74 5.91
N PHE A 60 -15.43 4.69 5.76
CA PHE A 60 -14.46 4.89 6.85
C PHE A 60 -13.41 5.94 6.46
N PRO A 61 -13.79 7.23 6.35
CA PRO A 61 -12.92 8.28 5.81
C PRO A 61 -11.66 8.52 6.64
N ASP A 62 -11.67 8.16 7.92
CA ASP A 62 -10.51 8.26 8.81
C ASP A 62 -9.57 7.05 8.73
N MET A 63 -10.00 5.97 8.08
CA MET A 63 -9.19 4.79 7.88
C MET A 63 -8.11 5.05 6.82
N LEU A 64 -6.90 4.55 7.07
CA LEU A 64 -5.80 4.61 6.12
C LEU A 64 -5.87 3.42 5.16
N VAL A 65 -6.58 3.58 4.05
CA VAL A 65 -6.72 2.55 3.02
C VAL A 65 -5.73 2.82 1.89
N GLY A 66 -4.97 1.82 1.51
CA GLY A 66 -4.07 1.86 0.36
C GLY A 66 -4.24 0.66 -0.56
N ALA A 67 -3.60 0.73 -1.72
CA ALA A 67 -3.59 -0.32 -2.72
C ALA A 67 -2.24 -1.04 -2.75
N GLY A 68 -2.26 -2.36 -2.68
CA GLY A 68 -1.07 -3.21 -2.80
C GLY A 68 -1.05 -4.01 -4.08
N THR A 69 0.11 -4.60 -4.38
CA THR A 69 0.33 -5.39 -5.61
C THR A 69 -0.03 -4.59 -6.88
N VAL A 70 0.28 -3.30 -6.85
CA VAL A 70 0.06 -2.40 -8.00
C VAL A 70 1.24 -2.55 -8.96
N LEU A 71 0.96 -2.95 -10.19
CA LEU A 71 1.95 -3.33 -11.19
C LEU A 71 1.89 -2.47 -12.46
N THR A 72 0.84 -1.68 -12.65
CA THR A 72 0.65 -0.84 -13.85
C THR A 72 0.18 0.56 -13.49
N LYS A 73 0.38 1.51 -14.41
CA LYS A 73 -0.09 2.90 -14.24
C LYS A 73 -1.63 2.97 -14.18
N GLU A 74 -2.31 2.12 -14.94
CA GLU A 74 -3.77 2.02 -14.91
C GLU A 74 -4.26 1.60 -13.52
N GLN A 75 -3.55 0.66 -12.86
CA GLN A 75 -3.87 0.27 -11.48
C GLN A 75 -3.59 1.40 -10.49
N VAL A 76 -2.53 2.19 -10.69
CA VAL A 76 -2.28 3.40 -9.89
C VAL A 76 -3.46 4.38 -10.00
N ASP A 77 -3.91 4.65 -11.24
CA ASP A 77 -5.02 5.56 -11.49
C ASP A 77 -6.34 5.04 -10.90
N ALA A 78 -6.63 3.75 -11.07
CA ALA A 78 -7.81 3.10 -10.51
C ALA A 78 -7.81 3.16 -8.97
N ALA A 79 -6.67 2.86 -8.35
CA ALA A 79 -6.51 2.92 -6.91
C ALA A 79 -6.72 4.34 -6.37
N ALA A 80 -6.11 5.35 -7.02
CA ALA A 80 -6.25 6.75 -6.63
C ALA A 80 -7.70 7.24 -6.79
N ALA A 81 -8.36 6.90 -7.90
CA ALA A 81 -9.76 7.22 -8.15
C ALA A 81 -10.70 6.55 -7.13
N ALA A 82 -10.38 5.35 -6.66
CA ALA A 82 -11.10 4.65 -5.60
C ALA A 82 -10.87 5.23 -4.20
N GLY A 83 -9.92 6.16 -4.03
CA GLY A 83 -9.64 6.81 -2.75
C GLY A 83 -8.48 6.20 -1.97
N ALA A 84 -7.65 5.37 -2.60
CA ALA A 84 -6.42 4.88 -1.96
C ALA A 84 -5.51 6.05 -1.58
N LYS A 85 -4.99 6.03 -0.36
CA LYS A 85 -4.13 7.08 0.19
C LYS A 85 -2.63 6.78 0.01
N PHE A 86 -2.29 5.57 -0.38
CA PHE A 86 -0.94 5.14 -0.70
C PHE A 86 -0.94 3.94 -1.64
N ILE A 87 0.18 3.76 -2.33
CA ILE A 87 0.43 2.65 -3.25
C ILE A 87 1.58 1.79 -2.73
N VAL A 88 1.44 0.48 -2.86
CA VAL A 88 2.51 -0.49 -2.57
C VAL A 88 2.69 -1.40 -3.78
N SER A 89 3.93 -1.61 -4.19
CA SER A 89 4.27 -2.60 -5.21
C SER A 89 5.12 -3.73 -4.62
N PRO A 90 5.05 -4.94 -5.17
CA PRO A 90 5.80 -6.08 -4.63
C PRO A 90 7.31 -5.99 -4.91
N GLY A 91 7.71 -5.24 -5.94
CA GLY A 91 9.09 -5.01 -6.33
C GLY A 91 9.31 -3.56 -6.71
N PHE A 92 10.58 -3.20 -6.93
CA PHE A 92 10.96 -1.85 -7.37
C PHE A 92 10.83 -1.74 -8.88
N ASP A 93 9.77 -1.09 -9.34
CA ASP A 93 9.57 -0.69 -10.73
C ASP A 93 9.74 0.83 -10.84
N PRO A 94 10.82 1.31 -11.50
CA PRO A 94 11.05 2.75 -11.64
C PRO A 94 9.93 3.47 -12.36
N GLU A 95 9.27 2.83 -13.32
CA GLU A 95 8.18 3.45 -14.07
C GLU A 95 6.96 3.71 -13.20
N ILE A 96 6.60 2.76 -12.33
CA ILE A 96 5.48 2.91 -11.39
C ILE A 96 5.83 3.92 -10.29
N VAL A 97 7.07 3.83 -9.75
CA VAL A 97 7.52 4.77 -8.71
C VAL A 97 7.52 6.19 -9.23
N ASP A 98 8.13 6.44 -10.39
CA ASP A 98 8.20 7.77 -10.99
C ASP A 98 6.81 8.31 -11.31
N TYR A 99 5.90 7.48 -11.82
CA TYR A 99 4.52 7.84 -12.08
C TYR A 99 3.75 8.26 -10.82
N CYS A 100 3.90 7.51 -9.73
CA CYS A 100 3.30 7.88 -8.44
C CYS A 100 3.85 9.22 -7.92
N LEU A 101 5.17 9.43 -8.03
CA LEU A 101 5.82 10.67 -7.60
C LEU A 101 5.36 11.87 -8.41
N GLU A 102 5.24 11.75 -9.73
CA GLU A 102 4.69 12.80 -10.62
C GLU A 102 3.26 13.19 -10.24
N LYS A 103 2.47 12.23 -9.78
CA LYS A 103 1.09 12.44 -9.32
C LYS A 103 0.97 12.81 -7.84
N GLU A 104 2.08 12.96 -7.14
CA GLU A 104 2.12 13.23 -5.70
C GLU A 104 1.39 12.17 -4.85
N ILE A 105 1.37 10.91 -5.33
CA ILE A 105 0.78 9.77 -4.63
C ILE A 105 1.87 9.08 -3.80
N PRO A 106 1.70 8.92 -2.49
CA PRO A 106 2.67 8.19 -1.64
C PRO A 106 2.86 6.75 -2.14
N VAL A 107 4.12 6.34 -2.35
CA VAL A 107 4.46 5.01 -2.88
C VAL A 107 5.52 4.33 -2.03
N TYR A 108 5.32 3.05 -1.75
CA TYR A 108 6.21 2.20 -0.95
C TYR A 108 6.55 0.94 -1.76
N PRO A 109 7.60 1.01 -2.61
CA PRO A 109 7.98 -0.13 -3.45
C PRO A 109 8.67 -1.23 -2.65
N GLY A 110 8.47 -2.48 -3.09
CA GLY A 110 9.22 -3.63 -2.61
C GLY A 110 10.69 -3.53 -3.01
N CYS A 111 11.61 -3.81 -2.08
CA CYS A 111 13.03 -3.85 -2.30
C CYS A 111 13.64 -5.00 -1.51
N VAL A 112 14.59 -5.73 -2.11
CA VAL A 112 15.35 -6.78 -1.43
C VAL A 112 16.85 -6.61 -1.57
N SER A 113 17.30 -5.85 -2.56
CA SER A 113 18.74 -5.67 -2.85
C SER A 113 19.20 -4.24 -2.55
N PRO A 114 20.50 -4.04 -2.27
CA PRO A 114 21.08 -2.71 -2.11
C PRO A 114 20.85 -1.81 -3.33
N SER A 115 20.84 -2.38 -4.54
CA SER A 115 20.61 -1.63 -5.77
C SER A 115 19.19 -1.06 -5.86
N GLU A 116 18.18 -1.82 -5.46
CA GLU A 116 16.79 -1.36 -5.43
C GLU A 116 16.60 -0.29 -4.36
N VAL A 117 17.14 -0.50 -3.17
CA VAL A 117 17.11 0.51 -2.09
C VAL A 117 17.81 1.79 -2.52
N ALA A 118 18.97 1.70 -3.18
CA ALA A 118 19.68 2.88 -3.69
C ALA A 118 18.86 3.65 -4.73
N GLN A 119 18.11 2.97 -5.58
CA GLN A 119 17.21 3.61 -6.53
C GLN A 119 16.04 4.32 -5.84
N ALA A 120 15.47 3.71 -4.79
CA ALA A 120 14.44 4.34 -3.97
C ALA A 120 14.95 5.62 -3.28
N VAL A 121 16.14 5.54 -2.66
CA VAL A 121 16.79 6.69 -2.01
C VAL A 121 17.06 7.84 -2.99
N LYS A 122 17.57 7.54 -4.21
CA LYS A 122 17.80 8.55 -5.25
C LYS A 122 16.54 9.32 -5.65
N ARG A 123 15.34 8.70 -5.49
CA ARG A 123 14.03 9.31 -5.75
C ARG A 123 13.43 10.00 -4.53
N GLY A 124 14.17 10.07 -3.44
CA GLY A 124 13.72 10.74 -2.21
C GLY A 124 12.80 9.89 -1.34
N LEU A 125 12.63 8.60 -1.63
CA LEU A 125 11.83 7.72 -0.79
C LEU A 125 12.56 7.44 0.53
N LYS A 126 11.85 7.60 1.63
CA LYS A 126 12.37 7.39 2.99
C LYS A 126 11.98 6.04 3.58
N VAL A 127 10.97 5.40 3.00
CA VAL A 127 10.42 4.11 3.43
C VAL A 127 10.22 3.23 2.22
N VAL A 128 10.63 1.97 2.33
CA VAL A 128 10.41 0.93 1.35
C VAL A 128 9.83 -0.31 2.02
N LYS A 129 9.24 -1.21 1.24
CA LYS A 129 8.77 -2.51 1.70
C LYS A 129 9.90 -3.52 1.49
N PHE A 130 10.37 -4.18 2.55
CA PHE A 130 11.26 -5.34 2.41
C PHE A 130 10.44 -6.58 2.07
N PHE A 131 10.48 -7.01 0.81
CA PHE A 131 9.61 -8.08 0.31
C PHE A 131 10.25 -8.81 -0.89
N PRO A 132 10.14 -10.15 -0.98
CA PRO A 132 9.59 -11.05 0.02
C PRO A 132 10.58 -11.27 1.19
N ALA A 133 10.17 -10.91 2.40
CA ALA A 133 11.10 -10.79 3.53
C ALA A 133 11.77 -12.12 3.92
N GLU A 134 10.98 -13.15 4.20
CA GLU A 134 11.50 -14.45 4.65
C GLU A 134 12.38 -15.15 3.61
N PRO A 135 11.94 -15.29 2.34
CA PRO A 135 12.80 -15.87 1.28
C PRO A 135 14.07 -15.07 1.02
N ALA A 136 14.07 -13.78 1.27
CA ALA A 136 15.22 -12.88 1.04
C ALA A 136 16.22 -12.85 2.22
N GLY A 137 16.02 -13.66 3.26
CA GLY A 137 16.92 -13.79 4.41
C GLY A 137 16.34 -13.27 5.74
N GLY A 138 15.13 -12.74 5.74
CA GLY A 138 14.42 -12.34 6.96
C GLY A 138 15.08 -11.18 7.71
N LEU A 139 14.90 -11.15 9.02
CA LEU A 139 15.42 -10.09 9.90
C LEU A 139 16.94 -9.84 9.80
N PRO A 140 17.81 -10.86 9.58
CA PRO A 140 19.24 -10.59 9.41
C PRO A 140 19.61 -9.70 8.21
N MET A 141 18.68 -9.52 7.27
CA MET A 141 18.89 -8.66 6.08
C MET A 141 18.47 -7.19 6.32
N ILE A 142 17.77 -6.91 7.40
CA ILE A 142 17.31 -5.58 7.78
C ILE A 142 18.27 -4.96 8.79
#